data_2c729f60cdfc6711b122754b27c11026
#
_entry.id   2c729f60cdfc6711b122754b27c11026
#
_cell.length_a   1.000
_cell.length_b   1.000
_cell.length_c   1.000
_cell.angle_alpha   90.00
_cell.angle_beta   90.00
_cell.angle_gamma   90.00
#
_symmetry.space_group_name_H-M   'P 1'
#
loop_
_entity.id
_entity.type
_entity.pdbx_description
1 polymer ?
#
loop_
_entity_poly.entity_id
_entity_poly.type
_entity_poly.pdbx_seq_one_letter_code
_entity_poly.pdbx_strand_id
1 'polypeptide(L)'
;MSYVTSNDEQKVEIVNIASLEGRVKERMEAQGNKGAFGYIRGGAEDEWTMRENTASFNTKTISPRVLRGIDSANLSTNIFGIKLKTPIIQAPVAAQGLAHMEGEVDTAKAMEEVGSLFSISTYGSTSVEDAAAAVNGAPQFFQLYMSKDDQFNQFLLEKAVKSGVKAIILTADSTLGGYREEDVINHFQFPLPMPNLAAFSGSDGVGKGVFEIYAEAKQGLVLSDIQKIKNWTNLPVIVKGIQDPVDAMEAIAAGADGIWVSNHGGRQLDGGPASFTVLPRIAQVVNKRVPIIFDSGVRRGEHVFKALASGADLVAIGRPVLYGLNLGGKEGVKSVFEHLNKELSITMQLAGAKDIEAIKDTDLL
;
A
#
# COMPACT_ATOMS: atom_id res chain seq x y z
N MET A 1 24.21 -12.65 14.68
CA MET A 1 23.32 -13.77 14.30
C MET A 1 22.80 -13.46 12.92
N SER A 2 22.74 -14.44 12.01
CA SER A 2 22.09 -14.24 10.71
C SER A 2 20.59 -14.06 10.95
N TYR A 3 19.97 -13.06 10.30
CA TYR A 3 18.54 -12.87 10.31
C TYR A 3 17.85 -14.08 9.66
N VAL A 4 16.88 -14.66 10.35
CA VAL A 4 16.16 -15.86 9.87
C VAL A 4 14.75 -15.43 9.46
N THR A 5 14.45 -15.54 8.18
CA THR A 5 13.10 -15.25 7.66
C THR A 5 12.31 -16.53 7.44
N SER A 6 10.98 -16.40 7.33
CA SER A 6 10.11 -17.48 6.87
C SER A 6 10.42 -17.85 5.42
N ASN A 7 10.28 -19.12 5.06
CA ASN A 7 10.41 -19.63 3.70
C ASN A 7 9.29 -20.62 3.33
N ASP A 8 8.23 -20.68 4.14
CA ASP A 8 7.12 -21.60 3.90
C ASP A 8 6.18 -21.07 2.81
N GLU A 9 5.85 -21.90 1.85
CA GLU A 9 4.82 -21.61 0.86
C GLU A 9 3.59 -22.48 1.13
N GLN A 10 2.51 -21.89 1.64
CA GLN A 10 1.27 -22.60 1.95
C GLN A 10 0.05 -21.68 1.96
N LYS A 11 -1.11 -22.25 1.62
CA LYS A 11 -2.39 -21.59 1.85
C LYS A 11 -2.57 -21.27 3.33
N VAL A 12 -3.00 -20.02 3.61
CA VAL A 12 -3.31 -19.58 4.97
C VAL A 12 -4.82 -19.58 5.16
N GLU A 13 -5.29 -20.37 6.13
CA GLU A 13 -6.69 -20.31 6.53
C GLU A 13 -6.96 -18.98 7.27
N ILE A 14 -7.91 -18.20 6.75
CA ILE A 14 -8.25 -16.88 7.25
C ILE A 14 -9.74 -16.83 7.57
N VAL A 15 -10.06 -16.63 8.84
CA VAL A 15 -11.41 -16.32 9.32
C VAL A 15 -11.57 -14.81 9.47
N ASN A 16 -10.48 -14.13 9.87
CA ASN A 16 -10.45 -12.70 10.12
C ASN A 16 -9.03 -12.17 9.87
N ILE A 17 -8.91 -11.16 9.01
CA ILE A 17 -7.60 -10.54 8.71
C ILE A 17 -6.90 -10.02 9.98
N ALA A 18 -7.65 -9.44 10.93
CA ALA A 18 -7.06 -8.91 12.17
C ALA A 18 -6.40 -10.01 13.02
N SER A 19 -6.86 -11.26 12.93
CA SER A 19 -6.26 -12.37 13.69
C SER A 19 -4.89 -12.83 13.18
N LEU A 20 -4.51 -12.42 11.96
CA LEU A 20 -3.21 -12.76 11.40
C LEU A 20 -2.06 -12.08 12.16
N GLU A 21 -2.29 -10.89 12.70
CA GLU A 21 -1.27 -10.13 13.45
C GLU A 21 -0.73 -10.93 14.64
N GLY A 22 -1.61 -11.53 15.44
CA GLY A 22 -1.20 -12.38 16.58
C GLY A 22 -0.38 -13.59 16.15
N ARG A 23 -0.81 -14.28 15.07
CA ARG A 23 -0.10 -15.44 14.54
C ARG A 23 1.30 -15.08 14.03
N VAL A 24 1.44 -13.94 13.34
CA VAL A 24 2.72 -13.43 12.84
C VAL A 24 3.62 -13.02 14.00
N LYS A 25 3.05 -12.35 15.02
CA LYS A 25 3.78 -11.97 16.23
C LYS A 25 4.43 -13.19 16.89
N GLU A 26 3.62 -14.19 17.21
CA GLU A 26 4.09 -15.43 17.85
C GLU A 26 5.21 -16.09 17.03
N ARG A 27 5.03 -16.17 15.72
CA ARG A 27 6.00 -16.77 14.81
C ARG A 27 7.31 -15.99 14.76
N MET A 28 7.26 -14.67 14.52
CA MET A 28 8.46 -13.84 14.41
C MET A 28 9.21 -13.71 15.74
N GLU A 29 8.51 -13.63 16.86
CA GLU A 29 9.12 -13.63 18.19
C GLU A 29 9.81 -14.95 18.51
N ALA A 30 9.21 -16.10 18.15
CA ALA A 30 9.84 -17.41 18.29
C ALA A 30 11.11 -17.56 17.43
N GLN A 31 11.20 -16.85 16.31
CA GLN A 31 12.38 -16.77 15.45
C GLN A 31 13.45 -15.75 15.93
N GLY A 32 13.18 -15.01 17.01
CA GLY A 32 14.06 -13.94 17.49
C GLY A 32 13.93 -12.61 16.70
N ASN A 33 12.91 -12.46 15.88
CA ASN A 33 12.69 -11.34 14.96
C ASN A 33 11.72 -10.27 15.52
N LYS A 34 11.69 -10.08 16.85
CA LYS A 34 10.81 -9.11 17.52
C LYS A 34 10.92 -7.70 16.94
N GLY A 35 12.15 -7.22 16.65
CA GLY A 35 12.36 -5.90 16.08
C GLY A 35 11.75 -5.75 14.68
N ALA A 36 11.89 -6.77 13.83
CA ALA A 36 11.28 -6.78 12.50
C ALA A 36 9.73 -6.81 12.58
N PHE A 37 9.18 -7.56 13.53
CA PHE A 37 7.73 -7.53 13.78
C PHE A 37 7.28 -6.14 14.23
N GLY A 38 8.00 -5.50 15.18
CA GLY A 38 7.73 -4.14 15.62
C GLY A 38 7.73 -3.16 14.46
N TYR A 39 8.74 -3.23 13.58
CA TYR A 39 8.80 -2.42 12.37
C TYR A 39 7.59 -2.63 11.44
N ILE A 40 7.19 -3.87 11.17
CA ILE A 40 6.05 -4.20 10.32
C ILE A 40 4.74 -3.69 10.91
N ARG A 41 4.53 -3.96 12.20
CA ARG A 41 3.27 -3.70 12.89
C ARG A 41 3.13 -2.25 13.35
N GLY A 42 4.21 -1.64 13.85
CA GLY A 42 4.20 -0.40 14.61
C GLY A 42 3.57 0.80 13.91
N GLY A 43 2.96 1.67 14.68
CA GLY A 43 2.50 3.01 14.32
C GLY A 43 3.43 4.09 14.88
N ALA A 44 3.07 5.35 14.70
CA ALA A 44 3.78 6.48 15.29
C ALA A 44 3.22 6.80 16.69
N GLU A 45 4.12 7.23 17.58
CA GLU A 45 3.83 7.71 18.93
C GLU A 45 2.84 6.79 19.67
N ASP A 46 1.70 7.33 20.16
CA ASP A 46 0.66 6.58 20.89
C ASP A 46 -0.17 5.65 19.99
N GLU A 47 0.08 5.61 18.68
CA GLU A 47 -0.68 4.83 17.69
C GLU A 47 -2.18 5.20 17.64
N TRP A 48 -2.55 6.40 18.05
CA TRP A 48 -3.95 6.83 18.04
C TRP A 48 -4.49 6.84 16.60
N THR A 49 -3.80 7.50 15.65
CA THR A 49 -4.19 7.54 14.24
C THR A 49 -4.28 6.13 13.64
N MET A 50 -3.36 5.22 14.02
CA MET A 50 -3.40 3.85 13.55
C MET A 50 -4.66 3.11 14.00
N ARG A 51 -5.09 3.29 15.26
CA ARG A 51 -6.34 2.69 15.77
C ARG A 51 -7.57 3.31 15.11
N GLU A 52 -7.58 4.64 14.97
CA GLU A 52 -8.68 5.38 14.33
C GLU A 52 -8.86 5.02 12.85
N ASN A 53 -7.79 4.66 12.14
CA ASN A 53 -7.89 4.21 10.75
C ASN A 53 -8.87 3.06 10.56
N THR A 54 -8.90 2.10 11.48
CA THR A 54 -9.85 0.98 11.40
C THR A 54 -11.19 1.33 12.05
N ALA A 55 -11.17 2.06 13.17
CA ALA A 55 -12.38 2.44 13.90
C ALA A 55 -13.29 3.37 13.08
N SER A 56 -12.71 4.26 12.27
CA SER A 56 -13.45 5.24 11.46
C SER A 56 -14.43 4.62 10.46
N PHE A 57 -14.20 3.39 10.00
CA PHE A 57 -15.17 2.71 9.14
C PHE A 57 -16.53 2.47 9.83
N ASN A 58 -16.56 2.43 11.15
CA ASN A 58 -17.80 2.27 11.94
C ASN A 58 -18.64 3.56 11.98
N THR A 59 -18.11 4.70 11.53
CA THR A 59 -18.86 5.96 11.48
C THR A 59 -19.84 6.04 10.32
N LYS A 60 -19.79 5.09 9.40
CA LYS A 60 -20.68 4.99 8.24
C LYS A 60 -21.31 3.61 8.19
N THR A 61 -22.61 3.55 7.83
CA THR A 61 -23.32 2.29 7.63
C THR A 61 -23.78 2.16 6.17
N ILE A 62 -23.75 0.94 5.65
CA ILE A 62 -24.22 0.65 4.29
C ILE A 62 -25.73 0.62 4.31
N SER A 63 -26.40 1.36 3.42
CA SER A 63 -27.86 1.28 3.22
C SER A 63 -28.18 0.10 2.28
N PRO A 64 -28.64 -1.07 2.77
CA PRO A 64 -28.81 -2.25 1.92
C PRO A 64 -30.05 -2.14 1.07
N ARG A 65 -29.95 -2.56 -0.20
CA ARG A 65 -31.07 -2.65 -1.13
C ARG A 65 -31.39 -4.11 -1.45
N VAL A 66 -32.58 -4.54 -1.14
CA VAL A 66 -33.05 -5.93 -1.37
C VAL A 66 -33.81 -6.09 -2.68
N LEU A 67 -34.05 -7.33 -3.09
CA LEU A 67 -34.83 -7.70 -4.31
C LEU A 67 -34.20 -7.17 -5.62
N ARG A 68 -32.84 -7.20 -5.69
CA ARG A 68 -32.08 -6.71 -6.84
C ARG A 68 -31.71 -7.80 -7.86
N GLY A 69 -31.98 -9.06 -7.57
CA GLY A 69 -31.71 -10.18 -8.48
C GLY A 69 -30.23 -10.37 -8.78
N ILE A 70 -29.38 -10.23 -7.76
CA ILE A 70 -27.92 -10.35 -7.90
C ILE A 70 -27.49 -11.74 -7.42
N ASP A 71 -27.14 -12.60 -8.36
CA ASP A 71 -26.64 -13.94 -8.07
C ASP A 71 -25.13 -13.95 -7.80
N SER A 72 -24.39 -13.01 -8.41
CA SER A 72 -22.95 -12.85 -8.24
C SER A 72 -22.53 -11.39 -8.41
N ALA A 73 -21.47 -10.97 -7.71
CA ALA A 73 -20.91 -9.64 -7.84
C ALA A 73 -19.70 -9.64 -8.80
N ASN A 74 -19.60 -8.62 -9.65
CA ASN A 74 -18.45 -8.40 -10.52
C ASN A 74 -17.49 -7.40 -9.85
N LEU A 75 -16.30 -7.86 -9.46
CA LEU A 75 -15.29 -7.06 -8.80
C LEU A 75 -14.32 -6.37 -9.77
N SER A 76 -14.41 -6.64 -11.08
CA SER A 76 -13.47 -6.09 -12.05
C SER A 76 -13.55 -4.56 -12.14
N THR A 77 -12.38 -3.94 -12.33
CA THR A 77 -12.23 -2.49 -12.47
C THR A 77 -11.07 -2.16 -13.40
N ASN A 78 -10.74 -0.89 -13.56
CA ASN A 78 -9.55 -0.46 -14.28
C ASN A 78 -8.93 0.80 -13.68
N ILE A 79 -7.65 1.01 -13.94
CA ILE A 79 -6.92 2.27 -13.65
C ILE A 79 -5.93 2.52 -14.77
N PHE A 80 -5.86 3.73 -15.32
CA PHE A 80 -4.95 4.09 -16.42
C PHE A 80 -5.01 3.12 -17.63
N GLY A 81 -6.18 2.57 -17.93
CA GLY A 81 -6.37 1.57 -18.98
C GLY A 81 -5.95 0.14 -18.60
N ILE A 82 -5.45 -0.07 -17.40
CA ILE A 82 -5.07 -1.39 -16.87
C ILE A 82 -6.33 -2.07 -16.29
N LYS A 83 -6.69 -3.22 -16.85
CA LYS A 83 -7.79 -4.04 -16.35
C LYS A 83 -7.37 -4.86 -15.14
N LEU A 84 -8.14 -4.80 -14.05
CA LEU A 84 -7.94 -5.54 -12.83
C LEU A 84 -9.17 -6.42 -12.53
N LYS A 85 -8.95 -7.61 -11.96
CA LYS A 85 -10.02 -8.51 -11.54
C LYS A 85 -10.68 -8.11 -10.22
N THR A 86 -10.06 -7.18 -9.48
CA THR A 86 -10.50 -6.72 -8.15
C THR A 86 -10.10 -5.26 -7.94
N PRO A 87 -10.85 -4.47 -7.18
CA PRO A 87 -10.46 -3.12 -6.79
C PRO A 87 -9.43 -3.09 -5.64
N ILE A 88 -9.07 -4.27 -5.11
CA ILE A 88 -8.11 -4.37 -4.00
C ILE A 88 -6.72 -4.58 -4.57
N ILE A 89 -5.79 -3.67 -4.24
CA ILE A 89 -4.40 -3.69 -4.70
C ILE A 89 -3.43 -3.77 -3.51
N GLN A 90 -2.18 -4.11 -3.79
CA GLN A 90 -1.13 -4.06 -2.79
C GLN A 90 -0.59 -2.62 -2.67
N ALA A 91 -0.57 -2.07 -1.43
CA ALA A 91 0.10 -0.81 -1.15
C ALA A 91 1.63 -0.99 -1.21
N PRO A 92 2.41 0.03 -1.62
CA PRO A 92 3.86 -0.08 -1.58
C PRO A 92 4.34 -0.26 -0.14
N VAL A 93 5.00 -1.39 0.11
CA VAL A 93 5.57 -1.75 1.41
C VAL A 93 7.05 -2.04 1.24
N ALA A 94 7.88 -1.40 2.06
CA ALA A 94 9.32 -1.59 2.07
C ALA A 94 9.73 -2.92 2.71
N ALA A 95 10.92 -3.41 2.34
CA ALA A 95 11.64 -4.48 3.01
C ALA A 95 10.79 -5.74 3.31
N GLN A 96 10.05 -6.24 2.32
CA GLN A 96 9.18 -7.41 2.47
C GLN A 96 9.97 -8.69 2.82
N GLY A 97 11.27 -8.71 2.52
CA GLY A 97 12.19 -9.76 2.98
C GLY A 97 12.25 -9.93 4.50
N LEU A 98 11.81 -8.93 5.28
CA LEU A 98 11.63 -9.06 6.74
C LEU A 98 10.52 -10.07 7.10
N ALA A 99 9.53 -10.22 6.26
CA ALA A 99 8.42 -11.14 6.48
C ALA A 99 8.68 -12.53 5.89
N HIS A 100 9.29 -12.61 4.70
CA HIS A 100 9.52 -13.85 3.98
C HIS A 100 10.76 -13.75 3.08
N MET A 101 11.49 -14.85 2.89
CA MET A 101 12.76 -14.86 2.13
C MET A 101 12.59 -14.31 0.70
N GLU A 102 11.52 -14.68 0.00
CA GLU A 102 11.24 -14.23 -1.36
C GLU A 102 10.63 -12.82 -1.44
N GLY A 103 10.20 -12.24 -0.32
CA GLY A 103 9.78 -10.85 -0.20
C GLY A 103 8.86 -10.34 -1.31
N GLU A 104 9.32 -9.31 -2.02
CA GLU A 104 8.58 -8.65 -3.10
C GLU A 104 8.33 -9.57 -4.29
N VAL A 105 9.19 -10.56 -4.54
CA VAL A 105 9.02 -11.54 -5.63
C VAL A 105 7.76 -12.36 -5.42
N ASP A 106 7.56 -12.92 -4.23
CA ASP A 106 6.37 -13.70 -3.91
C ASP A 106 5.11 -12.83 -3.93
N THR A 107 5.21 -11.60 -3.42
CA THR A 107 4.08 -10.66 -3.49
C THR A 107 3.73 -10.31 -4.93
N ALA A 108 4.69 -10.05 -5.79
CA ALA A 108 4.44 -9.75 -7.21
C ALA A 108 3.76 -10.92 -7.93
N LYS A 109 4.25 -12.16 -7.72
CA LYS A 109 3.63 -13.38 -8.27
C LYS A 109 2.21 -13.60 -7.74
N ALA A 110 1.97 -13.37 -6.45
CA ALA A 110 0.63 -13.47 -5.86
C ALA A 110 -0.33 -12.48 -6.52
N MET A 111 0.12 -11.22 -6.73
CA MET A 111 -0.71 -10.20 -7.36
C MET A 111 -1.01 -10.51 -8.84
N GLU A 112 -0.08 -11.12 -9.58
CA GLU A 112 -0.32 -11.64 -10.92
C GLU A 112 -1.44 -12.70 -10.92
N GLU A 113 -1.36 -13.69 -10.03
CA GLU A 113 -2.38 -14.75 -9.93
C GLU A 113 -3.74 -14.23 -9.50
N VAL A 114 -3.78 -13.28 -8.56
CA VAL A 114 -5.01 -12.57 -8.14
C VAL A 114 -5.59 -11.74 -9.30
N GLY A 115 -4.76 -11.32 -10.25
CA GLY A 115 -5.13 -10.41 -11.34
C GLY A 115 -5.30 -8.97 -10.86
N SER A 116 -4.42 -8.54 -9.97
CA SER A 116 -4.40 -7.21 -9.40
C SER A 116 -3.04 -6.53 -9.59
N LEU A 117 -2.80 -5.40 -8.93
CA LEU A 117 -1.65 -4.54 -9.13
C LEU A 117 -0.68 -4.65 -7.96
N PHE A 118 0.58 -4.84 -8.29
CA PHE A 118 1.72 -4.77 -7.38
C PHE A 118 2.37 -3.40 -7.40
N SER A 119 2.82 -2.91 -6.23
CA SER A 119 3.57 -1.66 -6.11
C SER A 119 4.89 -1.92 -5.38
N ILE A 120 6.01 -1.79 -6.07
CA ILE A 120 7.33 -1.94 -5.47
C ILE A 120 7.81 -0.64 -4.84
N SER A 121 8.45 -0.74 -3.66
CA SER A 121 8.99 0.41 -2.93
C SER A 121 10.43 0.71 -3.32
N THR A 122 10.83 2.01 -3.25
CA THR A 122 12.24 2.44 -3.27
C THR A 122 13.09 1.63 -2.27
N TYR A 123 12.53 1.38 -1.09
CA TYR A 123 13.20 0.65 0.01
C TYR A 123 12.82 -0.84 0.03
N GLY A 124 12.52 -1.41 -1.14
CA GLY A 124 12.30 -2.85 -1.28
C GLY A 124 13.55 -3.66 -0.98
N SER A 125 13.40 -4.87 -0.46
CA SER A 125 14.46 -5.87 -0.32
C SER A 125 14.78 -6.59 -1.64
N THR A 126 14.00 -6.30 -2.68
CA THR A 126 14.19 -6.77 -4.06
C THR A 126 14.33 -5.56 -4.99
N SER A 127 15.14 -5.68 -6.05
CA SER A 127 15.25 -4.62 -7.04
C SER A 127 13.99 -4.49 -7.89
N VAL A 128 13.76 -3.32 -8.50
CA VAL A 128 12.61 -3.13 -9.39
C VAL A 128 12.71 -4.05 -10.62
N GLU A 129 13.93 -4.33 -11.08
CA GLU A 129 14.19 -5.24 -12.20
C GLU A 129 13.83 -6.68 -11.86
N ASP A 130 14.26 -7.17 -10.68
CA ASP A 130 14.00 -8.54 -10.25
C ASP A 130 12.51 -8.77 -9.98
N ALA A 131 11.84 -7.80 -9.35
CA ALA A 131 10.40 -7.87 -9.14
C ALA A 131 9.62 -7.88 -10.48
N ALA A 132 10.07 -7.10 -11.47
CA ALA A 132 9.46 -7.11 -12.81
C ALA A 132 9.74 -8.42 -13.56
N ALA A 133 10.94 -8.98 -13.43
CA ALA A 133 11.31 -10.24 -14.07
C ALA A 133 10.61 -11.46 -13.45
N ALA A 134 10.10 -11.34 -12.21
CA ALA A 134 9.43 -12.42 -11.51
C ALA A 134 8.03 -12.75 -12.04
N VAL A 135 7.44 -11.89 -12.88
CA VAL A 135 6.06 -11.98 -13.40
C VAL A 135 6.02 -11.92 -14.93
N ASN A 136 4.94 -12.41 -15.53
CA ASN A 136 4.76 -12.47 -16.99
C ASN A 136 4.05 -11.21 -17.53
N GLY A 137 4.57 -10.01 -17.19
CA GLY A 137 4.00 -8.75 -17.66
C GLY A 137 2.81 -8.25 -16.83
N ALA A 138 2.61 -8.77 -15.62
CA ALA A 138 1.62 -8.24 -14.69
C ALA A 138 1.90 -6.75 -14.39
N PRO A 139 0.87 -5.91 -14.24
CA PRO A 139 1.06 -4.47 -14.07
C PRO A 139 1.69 -4.16 -12.73
N GLN A 140 2.71 -3.30 -12.75
CA GLN A 140 3.42 -2.85 -11.56
C GLN A 140 3.52 -1.33 -11.55
N PHE A 141 3.46 -0.74 -10.35
CA PHE A 141 3.80 0.65 -10.08
C PHE A 141 5.11 0.73 -9.29
N PHE A 142 5.84 1.81 -9.45
CA PHE A 142 7.04 2.09 -8.67
C PHE A 142 6.79 3.23 -7.68
N GLN A 143 7.01 2.97 -6.39
CA GLN A 143 6.90 3.98 -5.36
C GLN A 143 8.26 4.65 -5.12
N LEU A 144 8.28 5.97 -5.23
CA LEU A 144 9.45 6.82 -5.04
C LEU A 144 9.37 7.55 -3.69
N TYR A 145 10.38 7.35 -2.85
CA TYR A 145 10.81 8.34 -1.88
C TYR A 145 11.85 9.21 -2.57
N MET A 146 11.48 10.45 -2.89
CA MET A 146 12.37 11.34 -3.61
C MET A 146 13.59 11.69 -2.75
N SER A 147 14.80 11.48 -3.27
CA SER A 147 16.07 11.84 -2.65
C SER A 147 16.38 13.33 -2.86
N LYS A 148 17.30 13.86 -2.04
CA LYS A 148 17.94 15.16 -2.25
C LYS A 148 18.76 15.21 -3.54
N ASP A 149 19.24 14.05 -4.01
CA ASP A 149 20.06 13.90 -5.21
C ASP A 149 19.18 13.59 -6.43
N ASP A 150 19.03 14.57 -7.32
CA ASP A 150 18.25 14.41 -8.55
C ASP A 150 18.87 13.37 -9.51
N GLN A 151 20.20 13.13 -9.48
CA GLN A 151 20.83 12.11 -10.31
C GLN A 151 20.44 10.71 -9.84
N PHE A 152 20.37 10.52 -8.53
CA PHE A 152 19.85 9.27 -7.96
C PHE A 152 18.38 9.04 -8.30
N ASN A 153 17.55 10.10 -8.20
CA ASN A 153 16.14 10.01 -8.58
C ASN A 153 15.97 9.59 -10.04
N GLN A 154 16.70 10.25 -10.97
CA GLN A 154 16.67 9.91 -12.39
C GLN A 154 17.13 8.47 -12.65
N PHE A 155 18.21 8.06 -12.03
CA PHE A 155 18.73 6.68 -12.15
C PHE A 155 17.68 5.63 -11.75
N LEU A 156 17.03 5.80 -10.59
CA LEU A 156 15.97 4.89 -10.13
C LEU A 156 14.77 4.88 -11.07
N LEU A 157 14.33 6.07 -11.50
CA LEU A 157 13.17 6.19 -12.38
C LEU A 157 13.43 5.62 -13.76
N GLU A 158 14.65 5.77 -14.31
CA GLU A 158 15.04 5.12 -15.55
C GLU A 158 15.01 3.58 -15.44
N LYS A 159 15.49 3.02 -14.32
CA LYS A 159 15.39 1.59 -14.05
C LYS A 159 13.93 1.14 -13.99
N ALA A 160 13.09 1.87 -13.28
CA ALA A 160 11.66 1.58 -13.18
C ALA A 160 10.96 1.61 -14.55
N VAL A 161 11.23 2.63 -15.37
CA VAL A 161 10.71 2.74 -16.75
C VAL A 161 11.17 1.57 -17.62
N LYS A 162 12.46 1.23 -17.57
CA LYS A 162 13.03 0.09 -18.32
C LYS A 162 12.43 -1.24 -17.88
N SER A 163 12.06 -1.37 -16.61
CA SER A 163 11.38 -2.55 -16.07
C SER A 163 9.89 -2.62 -16.43
N GLY A 164 9.36 -1.61 -17.14
CA GLY A 164 8.00 -1.62 -17.66
C GLY A 164 6.91 -1.25 -16.68
N VAL A 165 7.24 -0.56 -15.58
CA VAL A 165 6.23 -0.05 -14.62
C VAL A 165 5.26 0.89 -15.33
N LYS A 166 4.02 0.96 -14.83
CA LYS A 166 2.92 1.68 -15.50
C LYS A 166 2.63 3.05 -14.90
N ALA A 167 3.08 3.32 -13.69
CA ALA A 167 2.96 4.61 -13.02
C ALA A 167 4.02 4.77 -11.93
N ILE A 168 4.28 6.01 -11.55
CA ILE A 168 5.13 6.36 -10.40
C ILE A 168 4.25 6.85 -9.27
N ILE A 169 4.50 6.36 -8.06
CA ILE A 169 3.84 6.79 -6.84
C ILE A 169 4.82 7.69 -6.07
N LEU A 170 4.59 9.00 -6.09
CA LEU A 170 5.35 9.92 -5.24
C LEU A 170 4.77 9.92 -3.83
N THR A 171 5.55 9.44 -2.86
CA THR A 171 5.14 9.47 -1.46
C THR A 171 5.48 10.81 -0.82
N ALA A 172 4.44 11.57 -0.43
CA ALA A 172 4.55 12.93 0.06
C ALA A 172 4.47 13.05 1.60
N ASP A 173 3.91 12.06 2.28
CA ASP A 173 3.70 12.02 3.72
C ASP A 173 4.90 11.49 4.53
N SER A 174 6.01 11.14 3.88
CA SER A 174 7.16 10.48 4.49
C SER A 174 8.48 11.14 4.10
N THR A 175 8.54 12.45 4.19
CA THR A 175 9.79 13.21 4.00
C THR A 175 10.74 13.04 5.19
N LEU A 176 10.20 12.67 6.35
CA LEU A 176 10.89 12.22 7.57
C LEU A 176 10.31 10.88 8.00
N GLY A 177 11.06 10.09 8.75
CA GLY A 177 10.50 8.94 9.46
C GLY A 177 9.62 9.41 10.62
N GLY A 178 8.37 8.91 10.72
CA GLY A 178 7.55 9.12 11.92
C GLY A 178 8.21 8.51 13.15
N TYR A 179 7.96 9.08 14.33
CA TYR A 179 8.52 8.58 15.58
C TYR A 179 7.80 7.30 16.00
N ARG A 180 8.42 6.15 15.69
CA ARG A 180 7.85 4.84 16.00
C ARG A 180 8.54 4.28 17.22
N GLU A 181 7.84 4.24 18.34
CA GLU A 181 8.40 3.80 19.63
C GLU A 181 8.86 2.35 19.59
N GLU A 182 8.15 1.47 18.92
CA GLU A 182 8.55 0.07 18.71
C GLU A 182 9.93 -0.07 18.04
N ASP A 183 10.23 0.78 17.04
CA ASP A 183 11.54 0.76 16.37
C ASP A 183 12.64 1.24 17.32
N VAL A 184 12.36 2.25 18.16
CA VAL A 184 13.29 2.80 19.15
C VAL A 184 13.55 1.80 20.28
N ILE A 185 12.49 1.24 20.86
CA ILE A 185 12.57 0.26 21.96
C ILE A 185 13.32 -1.00 21.55
N ASN A 186 13.07 -1.47 20.33
CA ASN A 186 13.73 -2.66 19.81
C ASN A 186 15.12 -2.38 19.19
N HIS A 187 15.60 -1.12 19.19
CA HIS A 187 16.83 -0.70 18.50
C HIS A 187 16.89 -1.25 17.06
N PHE A 188 15.76 -1.13 16.36
CA PHE A 188 15.59 -1.76 15.04
C PHE A 188 16.56 -1.16 14.02
N GLN A 189 17.30 -2.04 13.35
CA GLN A 189 18.14 -1.74 12.20
C GLN A 189 17.82 -2.74 11.09
N PHE A 190 17.81 -2.27 9.84
CA PHE A 190 17.50 -3.14 8.72
C PHE A 190 18.57 -4.24 8.57
N PRO A 191 18.19 -5.52 8.68
CA PRO A 191 19.14 -6.63 8.57
C PRO A 191 19.38 -7.08 7.12
N LEU A 192 18.60 -6.57 6.17
CA LEU A 192 18.59 -6.98 4.76
C LEU A 192 18.93 -5.79 3.86
N PRO A 193 19.61 -6.04 2.72
CA PRO A 193 19.94 -4.99 1.77
C PRO A 193 18.69 -4.43 1.06
N MET A 194 18.83 -3.18 0.61
CA MET A 194 17.89 -2.48 -0.26
C MET A 194 18.55 -2.26 -1.63
N PRO A 195 18.39 -3.19 -2.58
CA PRO A 195 19.13 -3.19 -3.85
C PRO A 195 18.95 -1.94 -4.68
N ASN A 196 17.76 -1.29 -4.59
CA ASN A 196 17.51 -0.05 -5.31
C ASN A 196 18.41 1.10 -4.83
N LEU A 197 18.76 1.14 -3.52
CA LEU A 197 19.71 2.11 -2.97
C LEU A 197 21.16 1.75 -3.32
N ALA A 198 21.52 0.49 -3.12
CA ALA A 198 22.88 -0.02 -3.35
C ALA A 198 23.37 0.21 -4.77
N ALA A 199 22.47 0.12 -5.74
CA ALA A 199 22.78 0.23 -7.16
C ALA A 199 23.38 1.58 -7.59
N PHE A 200 23.21 2.64 -6.80
CA PHE A 200 23.75 3.98 -7.08
C PHE A 200 24.86 4.39 -6.13
N SER A 201 24.58 4.30 -4.81
CA SER A 201 25.47 4.84 -3.77
C SER A 201 26.46 3.83 -3.19
N GLY A 202 26.26 2.54 -3.50
CA GLY A 202 26.99 1.44 -2.85
C GLY A 202 26.56 1.18 -1.39
N SER A 203 25.69 2.02 -0.82
CA SER A 203 25.14 1.83 0.52
C SER A 203 23.79 1.12 0.43
N ASP A 204 23.70 -0.08 0.94
CA ASP A 204 22.53 -0.96 0.83
C ASP A 204 21.54 -0.82 2.00
N GLY A 205 21.81 0.05 2.96
CA GLY A 205 20.93 0.27 4.12
C GLY A 205 21.07 -0.74 5.25
N VAL A 206 21.87 -1.80 5.10
CA VAL A 206 22.10 -2.79 6.17
C VAL A 206 22.74 -2.12 7.39
N GLY A 207 22.22 -2.42 8.58
CA GLY A 207 22.65 -1.85 9.83
C GLY A 207 22.17 -0.42 10.10
N LYS A 208 21.41 0.20 9.19
CA LYS A 208 20.83 1.52 9.40
C LYS A 208 19.45 1.44 10.05
N GLY A 209 19.18 2.37 10.96
CA GLY A 209 17.84 2.58 11.51
C GLY A 209 16.93 3.34 10.54
N VAL A 210 15.65 3.43 10.90
CA VAL A 210 14.64 4.11 10.07
C VAL A 210 14.99 5.57 9.81
N PHE A 211 15.41 6.33 10.83
CA PHE A 211 15.77 7.74 10.67
C PHE A 211 16.98 7.95 9.75
N GLU A 212 17.96 7.03 9.80
CA GLU A 212 19.14 7.08 8.94
C GLU A 212 18.80 6.83 7.46
N ILE A 213 17.86 5.91 7.18
CA ILE A 213 17.35 5.68 5.82
C ILE A 213 16.64 6.93 5.29
N TYR A 214 15.78 7.56 6.10
CA TYR A 214 15.05 8.77 5.68
C TYR A 214 15.93 10.04 5.65
N ALA A 215 17.13 10.03 6.22
CA ALA A 215 18.02 11.18 6.19
C ALA A 215 18.42 11.62 4.77
N GLU A 216 18.41 10.68 3.79
CA GLU A 216 18.69 10.97 2.38
C GLU A 216 17.46 11.40 1.59
N ALA A 217 16.26 11.31 2.16
CA ALA A 217 15.04 11.76 1.52
C ALA A 217 14.99 13.29 1.41
N LYS A 218 14.36 13.79 0.36
CA LYS A 218 14.10 15.21 0.14
C LYS A 218 13.03 15.69 1.12
N GLN A 219 13.44 16.32 2.22
CA GLN A 219 12.51 16.81 3.24
C GLN A 219 11.67 17.98 2.73
N GLY A 220 12.25 18.88 1.93
CA GLY A 220 11.57 20.02 1.29
C GLY A 220 10.90 19.60 -0.04
N LEU A 221 10.04 18.60 -0.04
CA LEU A 221 9.27 18.18 -1.21
C LEU A 221 8.25 19.29 -1.57
N VAL A 222 8.12 19.61 -2.84
CA VAL A 222 7.24 20.68 -3.35
C VAL A 222 6.45 20.23 -4.57
N LEU A 223 5.37 20.93 -4.90
CA LEU A 223 4.47 20.60 -6.02
C LEU A 223 5.18 20.47 -7.37
N SER A 224 6.23 21.28 -7.62
CA SER A 224 7.01 21.19 -8.86
C SER A 224 7.80 19.86 -9.02
N ASP A 225 7.96 19.08 -7.96
CA ASP A 225 8.59 17.78 -8.05
C ASP A 225 7.71 16.76 -8.80
N ILE A 226 6.40 16.94 -8.80
CA ILE A 226 5.47 16.14 -9.60
C ILE A 226 5.82 16.29 -11.09
N GLN A 227 5.98 17.53 -11.57
CA GLN A 227 6.31 17.78 -12.96
C GLN A 227 7.73 17.31 -13.34
N LYS A 228 8.70 17.38 -12.40
CA LYS A 228 10.03 16.80 -12.62
C LYS A 228 9.95 15.29 -12.89
N ILE A 229 9.21 14.55 -12.05
CA ILE A 229 9.04 13.10 -12.22
C ILE A 229 8.37 12.78 -13.57
N LYS A 230 7.34 13.52 -13.95
CA LYS A 230 6.67 13.37 -15.25
C LYS A 230 7.65 13.59 -16.41
N ASN A 231 8.46 14.63 -16.33
CA ASN A 231 9.45 14.94 -17.38
C ASN A 231 10.54 13.86 -17.51
N TRP A 232 10.91 13.20 -16.39
CA TRP A 232 11.93 12.15 -16.40
C TRP A 232 11.40 10.80 -16.88
N THR A 233 10.09 10.53 -16.68
CA THR A 233 9.53 9.18 -16.91
C THR A 233 8.54 9.10 -18.05
N ASN A 234 7.85 10.19 -18.35
CA ASN A 234 6.69 10.23 -19.25
C ASN A 234 5.58 9.23 -18.83
N LEU A 235 5.50 8.91 -17.54
CA LEU A 235 4.50 8.03 -16.95
C LEU A 235 3.50 8.82 -16.09
N PRO A 236 2.30 8.26 -15.82
CA PRO A 236 1.39 8.81 -14.83
C PRO A 236 2.07 8.92 -13.46
N VAL A 237 1.83 10.05 -12.76
CA VAL A 237 2.31 10.30 -11.39
C VAL A 237 1.13 10.35 -10.43
N ILE A 238 1.16 9.48 -9.42
CA ILE A 238 0.19 9.40 -8.34
C ILE A 238 0.82 10.00 -7.09
N VAL A 239 0.17 10.99 -6.46
CA VAL A 239 0.66 11.56 -5.20
C VAL A 239 0.02 10.84 -4.03
N LYS A 240 0.85 10.12 -3.25
CA LYS A 240 0.42 9.35 -2.07
C LYS A 240 0.70 10.11 -0.79
N GLY A 241 -0.25 10.05 0.15
CA GLY A 241 -0.15 10.71 1.46
C GLY A 241 -1.06 11.93 1.58
N ILE A 242 -1.99 12.10 0.64
CA ILE A 242 -2.93 13.23 0.64
C ILE A 242 -4.03 12.99 1.68
N GLN A 243 -4.19 13.97 2.57
CA GLN A 243 -5.23 13.97 3.62
C GLN A 243 -6.04 15.27 3.67
N ASP A 244 -5.66 16.28 2.89
CA ASP A 244 -6.38 17.54 2.80
C ASP A 244 -6.93 17.77 1.37
N PRO A 245 -8.20 18.29 1.24
CA PRO A 245 -8.78 18.61 -0.06
C PRO A 245 -8.00 19.67 -0.84
N VAL A 246 -7.35 20.63 -0.17
CA VAL A 246 -6.55 21.67 -0.83
C VAL A 246 -5.31 21.04 -1.47
N ASP A 247 -4.61 20.17 -0.74
CA ASP A 247 -3.44 19.47 -1.26
C ASP A 247 -3.79 18.60 -2.48
N ALA A 248 -4.97 17.95 -2.46
CA ALA A 248 -5.45 17.20 -3.61
C ALA A 248 -5.66 18.06 -4.85
N MET A 249 -6.24 19.25 -4.67
CA MET A 249 -6.46 20.24 -5.74
C MET A 249 -5.15 20.77 -6.30
N GLU A 250 -4.21 21.13 -5.42
CA GLU A 250 -2.90 21.65 -5.79
C GLU A 250 -2.05 20.59 -6.50
N ALA A 251 -2.07 19.34 -6.02
CA ALA A 251 -1.38 18.23 -6.68
C ALA A 251 -1.90 18.01 -8.11
N ILE A 252 -3.22 18.01 -8.31
CA ILE A 252 -3.83 17.90 -9.65
C ILE A 252 -3.44 19.10 -10.53
N ALA A 253 -3.48 20.33 -10.00
CA ALA A 253 -3.07 21.51 -10.72
C ALA A 253 -1.58 21.47 -11.12
N ALA A 254 -0.72 20.85 -10.28
CA ALA A 254 0.68 20.62 -10.56
C ALA A 254 0.95 19.43 -11.51
N GLY A 255 -0.10 18.74 -11.99
CA GLY A 255 -0.01 17.69 -13.00
C GLY A 255 -0.04 16.27 -12.47
N ALA A 256 -0.48 16.03 -11.23
CA ALA A 256 -0.72 14.66 -10.74
C ALA A 256 -1.84 13.98 -11.56
N ASP A 257 -1.61 12.73 -11.95
CA ASP A 257 -2.56 11.91 -12.70
C ASP A 257 -3.42 11.02 -11.80
N GLY A 258 -3.11 10.98 -10.49
CA GLY A 258 -3.89 10.27 -9.49
C GLY A 258 -3.62 10.80 -8.08
N ILE A 259 -4.61 10.65 -7.21
CA ILE A 259 -4.51 10.99 -5.78
C ILE A 259 -4.60 9.71 -4.97
N TRP A 260 -3.68 9.55 -4.01
CA TRP A 260 -3.72 8.43 -3.08
C TRP A 260 -3.95 8.94 -1.66
N VAL A 261 -5.19 8.79 -1.19
CA VAL A 261 -5.60 9.18 0.17
C VAL A 261 -5.02 8.18 1.16
N SER A 262 -4.13 8.66 2.03
CA SER A 262 -3.34 7.83 2.92
C SER A 262 -2.79 8.65 4.08
N ASN A 263 -2.68 8.06 5.26
CA ASN A 263 -1.85 8.54 6.37
C ASN A 263 -0.72 7.54 6.70
N HIS A 264 -0.27 6.79 5.67
CA HIS A 264 0.79 5.80 5.82
C HIS A 264 0.48 4.69 6.84
N GLY A 265 -0.81 4.39 7.04
CA GLY A 265 -1.25 3.42 8.03
C GLY A 265 -1.01 3.84 9.48
N GLY A 266 -0.98 5.15 9.77
CA GLY A 266 -0.71 5.71 11.09
C GLY A 266 0.78 5.61 11.50
N ARG A 267 1.70 5.60 10.54
CA ARG A 267 3.14 5.41 10.79
C ARG A 267 3.94 6.72 10.77
N GLN A 268 3.32 7.85 10.44
CA GLN A 268 3.98 9.14 10.25
C GLN A 268 3.51 10.15 11.30
N LEU A 269 2.51 10.96 11.02
CA LEU A 269 1.94 11.90 11.98
C LEU A 269 0.89 11.19 12.84
N ASP A 270 1.12 11.05 14.14
CA ASP A 270 0.06 10.66 15.07
C ASP A 270 -0.81 11.87 15.46
N GLY A 271 -2.06 11.67 15.85
CA GLY A 271 -3.03 12.76 16.06
C GLY A 271 -3.63 13.34 14.77
N GLY A 272 -3.21 12.87 13.59
CA GLY A 272 -3.82 13.20 12.30
C GLY A 272 -5.14 12.44 12.07
N PRO A 273 -6.00 12.87 11.10
CA PRO A 273 -7.27 12.22 10.84
C PRO A 273 -7.08 10.81 10.27
N ALA A 274 -8.04 9.93 10.54
CA ALA A 274 -8.15 8.67 9.81
C ALA A 274 -8.38 8.92 8.32
N SER A 275 -7.72 8.15 7.45
CA SER A 275 -7.84 8.35 5.99
C SER A 275 -9.30 8.22 5.50
N PHE A 276 -10.10 7.32 6.09
CA PHE A 276 -11.50 7.15 5.72
C PHE A 276 -12.36 8.39 6.06
N THR A 277 -12.03 9.11 7.12
CA THR A 277 -12.74 10.33 7.53
C THR A 277 -12.59 11.47 6.51
N VAL A 278 -11.42 11.58 5.86
CA VAL A 278 -11.13 12.65 4.90
C VAL A 278 -11.50 12.27 3.47
N LEU A 279 -11.60 10.99 3.15
CA LEU A 279 -11.85 10.49 1.79
C LEU A 279 -13.06 11.15 1.09
N PRO A 280 -14.25 11.27 1.71
CA PRO A 280 -15.41 11.87 1.02
C PRO A 280 -15.19 13.33 0.61
N ARG A 281 -14.48 14.11 1.45
CA ARG A 281 -14.17 15.53 1.16
C ARG A 281 -13.17 15.65 0.01
N ILE A 282 -12.16 14.77 -0.01
CA ILE A 282 -11.19 14.70 -1.11
C ILE A 282 -11.88 14.27 -2.40
N ALA A 283 -12.71 13.22 -2.35
CA ALA A 283 -13.47 12.76 -3.52
C ALA A 283 -14.38 13.85 -4.11
N GLN A 284 -15.01 14.65 -3.26
CA GLN A 284 -15.84 15.78 -3.67
C GLN A 284 -15.04 16.83 -4.48
N VAL A 285 -13.86 17.22 -4.00
CA VAL A 285 -13.05 18.25 -4.70
C VAL A 285 -12.31 17.68 -5.91
N VAL A 286 -11.89 16.42 -5.86
CA VAL A 286 -11.29 15.73 -7.03
C VAL A 286 -12.32 15.60 -8.15
N ASN A 287 -13.57 15.32 -7.82
CA ASN A 287 -14.71 15.28 -8.74
C ASN A 287 -14.42 14.47 -10.01
N LYS A 288 -13.92 13.26 -9.86
CA LYS A 288 -13.60 12.31 -10.93
C LYS A 288 -12.60 12.81 -12.00
N ARG A 289 -11.86 13.90 -11.75
CA ARG A 289 -10.83 14.42 -12.68
C ARG A 289 -9.64 13.48 -12.83
N VAL A 290 -9.29 12.80 -11.75
CA VAL A 290 -8.24 11.78 -11.69
C VAL A 290 -8.70 10.64 -10.78
N PRO A 291 -8.18 9.41 -10.93
CA PRO A 291 -8.52 8.31 -10.03
C PRO A 291 -8.05 8.59 -8.60
N ILE A 292 -8.82 8.07 -7.64
CA ILE A 292 -8.51 8.09 -6.22
C ILE A 292 -8.18 6.67 -5.76
N ILE A 293 -6.98 6.48 -5.23
CA ILE A 293 -6.60 5.27 -4.48
C ILE A 293 -6.70 5.59 -2.99
N PHE A 294 -7.12 4.62 -2.22
CA PHE A 294 -7.31 4.78 -0.77
C PHE A 294 -6.58 3.67 -0.03
N ASP A 295 -5.94 3.99 1.09
CA ASP A 295 -5.45 3.01 2.06
C ASP A 295 -5.63 3.49 3.51
N SER A 296 -5.10 2.70 4.41
CA SER A 296 -5.06 2.83 5.86
C SER A 296 -6.26 2.22 6.58
N GLY A 297 -5.96 1.23 7.41
CA GLY A 297 -6.93 0.61 8.31
C GLY A 297 -7.85 -0.47 7.71
N VAL A 298 -7.72 -0.78 6.43
CA VAL A 298 -8.56 -1.80 5.77
C VAL A 298 -8.27 -3.20 6.32
N ARG A 299 -9.30 -3.88 6.82
CA ARG A 299 -9.22 -5.24 7.41
C ARG A 299 -10.40 -6.13 7.01
N ARG A 300 -11.39 -5.61 6.30
CA ARG A 300 -12.62 -6.30 5.92
C ARG A 300 -13.05 -5.95 4.50
N GLY A 301 -13.78 -6.84 3.84
CA GLY A 301 -14.40 -6.54 2.55
C GLY A 301 -15.42 -5.40 2.63
N GLU A 302 -16.13 -5.24 3.76
CA GLU A 302 -17.04 -4.11 3.96
C GLU A 302 -16.31 -2.76 4.13
N HIS A 303 -15.06 -2.74 4.62
CA HIS A 303 -14.23 -1.54 4.59
C HIS A 303 -13.89 -1.14 3.15
N VAL A 304 -13.60 -2.13 2.28
CA VAL A 304 -13.38 -1.89 0.86
C VAL A 304 -14.64 -1.31 0.21
N PHE A 305 -15.81 -1.91 0.48
CA PHE A 305 -17.10 -1.41 -0.02
C PHE A 305 -17.32 0.05 0.39
N LYS A 306 -17.16 0.36 1.67
CA LYS A 306 -17.34 1.73 2.20
C LYS A 306 -16.37 2.73 1.58
N ALA A 307 -15.11 2.36 1.36
CA ALA A 307 -14.14 3.23 0.72
C ALA A 307 -14.53 3.52 -0.74
N LEU A 308 -14.94 2.51 -1.50
CA LEU A 308 -15.42 2.67 -2.88
C LEU A 308 -16.68 3.54 -2.94
N ALA A 309 -17.66 3.30 -2.06
CA ALA A 309 -18.88 4.12 -1.95
C ALA A 309 -18.58 5.57 -1.52
N SER A 310 -17.45 5.80 -0.83
CA SER A 310 -16.98 7.13 -0.43
C SER A 310 -16.15 7.85 -1.50
N GLY A 311 -15.97 7.25 -2.69
CA GLY A 311 -15.35 7.87 -3.84
C GLY A 311 -13.94 7.38 -4.19
N ALA A 312 -13.44 6.32 -3.57
CA ALA A 312 -12.22 5.65 -4.04
C ALA A 312 -12.51 4.84 -5.31
N ASP A 313 -11.52 4.74 -6.21
CA ASP A 313 -11.54 3.87 -7.39
C ASP A 313 -10.84 2.54 -7.10
N LEU A 314 -9.79 2.58 -6.29
CA LEU A 314 -9.06 1.40 -5.80
C LEU A 314 -8.82 1.52 -4.29
N VAL A 315 -8.69 0.36 -3.66
CA VAL A 315 -8.40 0.24 -2.22
C VAL A 315 -7.15 -0.59 -2.03
N ALA A 316 -6.15 -0.04 -1.35
CA ALA A 316 -4.88 -0.71 -1.13
C ALA A 316 -4.75 -1.24 0.30
N ILE A 317 -4.03 -2.36 0.44
CA ILE A 317 -3.71 -2.97 1.73
C ILE A 317 -2.20 -3.12 1.90
N GLY A 318 -1.68 -2.82 3.10
CA GLY A 318 -0.26 -2.93 3.44
C GLY A 318 0.02 -4.08 4.41
N ARG A 319 -0.10 -3.85 5.72
CA ARG A 319 0.21 -4.86 6.76
C ARG A 319 -0.39 -6.25 6.52
N PRO A 320 -1.66 -6.40 6.08
CA PRO A 320 -2.23 -7.72 5.80
C PRO A 320 -1.43 -8.52 4.76
N VAL A 321 -0.82 -7.85 3.77
CA VAL A 321 0.04 -8.51 2.77
C VAL A 321 1.24 -9.13 3.45
N LEU A 322 1.94 -8.38 4.32
CA LEU A 322 3.10 -8.89 5.06
C LEU A 322 2.73 -10.03 6.03
N TYR A 323 1.53 -9.97 6.60
CA TYR A 323 1.05 -11.06 7.46
C TYR A 323 0.81 -12.33 6.65
N GLY A 324 0.16 -12.23 5.50
CA GLY A 324 0.00 -13.35 4.58
C GLY A 324 1.34 -13.90 4.12
N LEU A 325 2.23 -13.00 3.69
CA LEU A 325 3.57 -13.31 3.23
C LEU A 325 4.39 -14.07 4.30
N ASN A 326 4.38 -13.59 5.55
CA ASN A 326 5.08 -14.27 6.64
C ASN A 326 4.54 -15.67 6.91
N LEU A 327 3.21 -15.86 6.87
CA LEU A 327 2.57 -17.12 7.23
C LEU A 327 2.56 -18.17 6.12
N GLY A 328 2.77 -17.76 4.84
CA GLY A 328 2.64 -18.71 3.75
C GLY A 328 3.20 -18.27 2.40
N GLY A 329 4.16 -17.33 2.38
CA GLY A 329 4.79 -16.86 1.14
C GLY A 329 3.76 -16.34 0.13
N LYS A 330 3.97 -16.65 -1.14
CA LYS A 330 3.06 -16.28 -2.24
C LYS A 330 1.61 -16.75 -1.97
N GLU A 331 1.42 -17.98 -1.56
CA GLU A 331 0.08 -18.53 -1.28
C GLU A 331 -0.58 -17.87 -0.08
N GLY A 332 0.18 -17.40 0.90
CA GLY A 332 -0.32 -16.63 2.03
C GLY A 332 -0.82 -15.24 1.61
N VAL A 333 -0.08 -14.52 0.76
CA VAL A 333 -0.53 -13.25 0.18
C VAL A 333 -1.82 -13.44 -0.60
N LYS A 334 -1.85 -14.44 -1.48
CA LYS A 334 -3.03 -14.79 -2.28
C LYS A 334 -4.24 -15.08 -1.39
N SER A 335 -4.06 -15.82 -0.29
CA SER A 335 -5.13 -16.13 0.67
C SER A 335 -5.73 -14.85 1.28
N VAL A 336 -4.93 -13.81 1.56
CA VAL A 336 -5.42 -12.53 2.06
C VAL A 336 -6.32 -11.84 1.05
N PHE A 337 -5.91 -11.78 -0.22
CA PHE A 337 -6.72 -11.14 -1.28
C PHE A 337 -7.97 -11.94 -1.59
N GLU A 338 -7.90 -13.27 -1.67
CA GLU A 338 -9.05 -14.15 -1.85
C GLU A 338 -10.09 -13.96 -0.75
N HIS A 339 -9.63 -13.87 0.52
CA HIS A 339 -10.51 -13.64 1.66
C HIS A 339 -11.22 -12.28 1.58
N LEU A 340 -10.49 -11.19 1.32
CA LEU A 340 -11.08 -9.86 1.21
C LEU A 340 -12.01 -9.73 0.00
N ASN A 341 -11.67 -10.33 -1.13
CA ASN A 341 -12.52 -10.39 -2.31
C ASN A 341 -13.81 -11.15 -2.04
N LYS A 342 -13.75 -12.26 -1.29
CA LYS A 342 -14.94 -13.01 -0.86
C LYS A 342 -15.83 -12.17 0.05
N GLU A 343 -15.26 -11.52 1.07
CA GLU A 343 -16.03 -10.64 1.95
C GLU A 343 -16.65 -9.46 1.16
N LEU A 344 -15.90 -8.84 0.24
CA LEU A 344 -16.42 -7.77 -0.62
C LEU A 344 -17.58 -8.26 -1.49
N SER A 345 -17.44 -9.42 -2.14
CA SER A 345 -18.49 -10.01 -2.96
C SER A 345 -19.77 -10.27 -2.16
N ILE A 346 -19.66 -10.82 -0.96
CA ILE A 346 -20.80 -11.04 -0.06
C ILE A 346 -21.45 -9.69 0.32
N THR A 347 -20.64 -8.69 0.70
CA THR A 347 -21.13 -7.36 1.05
C THR A 347 -21.88 -6.73 -0.12
N MET A 348 -21.35 -6.82 -1.34
CA MET A 348 -21.97 -6.30 -2.56
C MET A 348 -23.35 -6.95 -2.80
N GLN A 349 -23.44 -8.27 -2.71
CA GLN A 349 -24.70 -8.99 -2.90
C GLN A 349 -25.75 -8.59 -1.86
N LEU A 350 -25.36 -8.52 -0.59
CA LEU A 350 -26.24 -8.12 0.51
C LEU A 350 -26.64 -6.63 0.44
N ALA A 351 -25.77 -5.77 -0.06
CA ALA A 351 -26.04 -4.34 -0.27
C ALA A 351 -26.84 -4.06 -1.55
N GLY A 352 -26.97 -5.04 -2.46
CA GLY A 352 -27.67 -4.86 -3.73
C GLY A 352 -26.82 -4.18 -4.81
N ALA A 353 -25.49 -4.29 -4.75
CA ALA A 353 -24.54 -3.77 -5.74
C ALA A 353 -23.97 -4.89 -6.61
N LYS A 354 -24.26 -4.90 -7.91
CA LYS A 354 -23.84 -5.95 -8.85
C LYS A 354 -22.39 -5.82 -9.34
N ASP A 355 -21.85 -4.61 -9.34
CA ASP A 355 -20.50 -4.27 -9.82
C ASP A 355 -19.94 -3.06 -9.05
N ILE A 356 -18.71 -2.66 -9.36
CA ILE A 356 -18.02 -1.56 -8.66
C ILE A 356 -18.74 -0.20 -8.86
N GLU A 357 -19.31 0.05 -10.02
CA GLU A 357 -20.05 1.29 -10.26
C GLU A 357 -21.33 1.34 -9.41
N ALA A 358 -22.01 0.21 -9.23
CA ALA A 358 -23.18 0.13 -8.35
C ALA A 358 -22.83 0.37 -6.86
N ILE A 359 -21.60 0.08 -6.44
CA ILE A 359 -21.12 0.46 -5.08
C ILE A 359 -21.07 1.98 -4.95
N LYS A 360 -20.57 2.69 -5.95
CA LYS A 360 -20.43 4.16 -5.93
C LYS A 360 -21.78 4.88 -5.87
N ASP A 361 -22.84 4.21 -6.29
CA ASP A 361 -24.22 4.69 -6.22
C ASP A 361 -24.94 4.29 -4.90
N THR A 362 -24.22 3.64 -3.98
CA THR A 362 -24.80 3.20 -2.70
C THR A 362 -24.64 4.28 -1.64
N ASP A 363 -25.76 4.63 -1.00
CA ASP A 363 -25.75 5.58 0.11
C ASP A 363 -25.08 4.97 1.36
N LEU A 364 -24.21 5.75 1.97
CA LEU A 364 -23.70 5.50 3.32
C LEU A 364 -24.35 6.45 4.31
N LEU A 365 -24.95 5.89 5.37
CA LEU A 365 -25.61 6.60 6.44
C LEU A 365 -24.67 6.87 7.62
#